data_a83f64f3173c2950c0bf985a01153363
#
_entry.id   a83f64f3173c2950c0bf985a01153363
#
_cell.length_a   1.000
_cell.length_b   1.000
_cell.length_c   1.000
_cell.angle_alpha   90.00
_cell.angle_beta   90.00
_cell.angle_gamma   90.00
#
_symmetry.space_group_name_H-M   'P 1'
#
loop_
_entity.id
_entity.type
_entity.pdbx_description
1 polymer ?
#
loop_
_entity_poly.entity_id
_entity_poly.type
_entity_poly.pdbx_seq_one_letter_code
_entity_poly.pdbx_strand_id
1 'polypeptide(L)'
;SPASPHPHVLVAFNAPSLAKFGPLVLDHGTVIYDSSVIALPPRLRDGVRVIGVPFTQIATDLGRVVVKNVVALGALGAATSLFPEETLLTAIRQALQSKCALIPLNEEAFAWGVKSVKGL
;
A
#
# COMPACT_ATOMS: atom_id res chain seq x y z
N SER A 1 15.53 7.96 15.92
CA SER A 1 14.84 7.75 16.14
C SER A 1 14.15 7.76 16.08
N PRO A 2 13.85 7.74 16.46
CA PRO A 2 13.07 7.30 16.20
C PRO A 2 11.90 7.35 16.16
N ALA A 3 11.54 7.13 15.28
CA ALA A 3 10.18 6.96 14.94
C ALA A 3 9.43 6.32 16.08
N SER A 4 8.16 6.58 16.15
CA SER A 4 7.30 5.90 17.12
C SER A 4 7.41 4.39 16.92
N PRO A 5 7.61 3.61 18.01
CA PRO A 5 7.60 2.15 17.92
C PRO A 5 6.19 1.60 17.61
N HIS A 6 5.15 2.45 17.68
CA HIS A 6 3.76 2.06 17.47
C HIS A 6 3.16 2.89 16.34
N PRO A 7 3.23 2.42 15.10
CA PRO A 7 2.72 3.18 13.95
C PRO A 7 1.20 3.22 13.91
N HIS A 8 0.65 4.26 13.29
CA HIS A 8 -0.77 4.36 12.99
C HIS A 8 -1.12 3.59 11.72
N VAL A 9 -0.18 3.45 10.80
CA VAL A 9 -0.39 2.80 9.51
C VAL A 9 0.79 1.90 9.21
N LEU A 10 0.50 0.69 8.77
CA LEU A 10 1.50 -0.27 8.31
C LEU A 10 1.11 -0.76 6.93
N VAL A 11 2.07 -0.77 6.01
CA VAL A 11 1.93 -1.44 4.72
C VAL A 11 2.91 -2.60 4.71
N ALA A 12 2.41 -3.83 4.59
CA ALA A 12 3.22 -5.03 4.67
C ALA A 12 3.23 -5.80 3.35
N PHE A 13 4.43 -6.07 2.85
CA PHE A 13 4.62 -6.77 1.59
C PHE A 13 4.92 -8.26 1.76
N ASN A 14 5.13 -8.72 2.99
CA ASN A 14 5.43 -10.12 3.26
C ASN A 14 4.94 -10.51 4.66
N ALA A 15 4.78 -11.82 4.87
CA ALA A 15 4.26 -12.34 6.12
C ALA A 15 5.18 -12.05 7.33
N PRO A 16 6.51 -12.19 7.21
CA PRO A 16 7.38 -11.87 8.36
C PRO A 16 7.26 -10.43 8.84
N SER A 17 7.17 -9.46 7.92
CA SER A 17 7.00 -8.05 8.30
C SER A 17 5.64 -7.83 8.98
N LEU A 18 4.59 -8.43 8.45
CA LEU A 18 3.27 -8.32 9.07
C LEU A 18 3.24 -8.93 10.47
N ALA A 19 3.86 -10.10 10.64
CA ALA A 19 3.94 -10.76 11.94
C ALA A 19 4.72 -9.93 12.95
N LYS A 20 5.80 -9.28 12.52
CA LYS A 20 6.67 -8.49 13.40
C LYS A 20 6.05 -7.14 13.77
N PHE A 21 5.51 -6.43 12.79
CA PHE A 21 5.09 -5.04 12.98
C PHE A 21 3.57 -4.87 13.15
N GLY A 22 2.77 -5.82 12.66
CA GLY A 22 1.32 -5.74 12.78
C GLY A 22 0.85 -5.55 14.22
N PRO A 23 1.33 -6.35 15.19
CA PRO A 23 0.92 -6.21 16.58
C PRO A 23 1.28 -4.87 17.22
N LEU A 24 2.17 -4.11 16.62
CA LEU A 24 2.60 -2.80 17.12
C LEU A 24 1.71 -1.66 16.62
N VAL A 25 0.84 -1.91 15.65
CA VAL A 25 -0.05 -0.87 15.13
C VAL A 25 -1.02 -0.46 16.23
N LEU A 26 -1.16 0.85 16.42
CA LEU A 26 -2.01 1.41 17.47
C LEU A 26 -3.48 1.02 17.27
N ASP A 27 -4.23 1.03 18.37
CA ASP A 27 -5.68 0.83 18.34
C ASP A 27 -6.29 1.82 17.34
N HIS A 28 -7.22 1.34 16.52
CA HIS A 28 -7.86 2.11 15.46
C HIS A 28 -6.91 2.55 14.34
N GLY A 29 -5.71 1.98 14.28
CA GLY A 29 -4.81 2.18 13.15
C GLY A 29 -5.25 1.41 11.92
N THR A 30 -4.41 1.41 10.90
CA THR A 30 -4.70 0.74 9.63
C THR A 30 -3.53 -0.14 9.22
N VAL A 31 -3.84 -1.36 8.78
CA VAL A 31 -2.87 -2.28 8.19
C VAL A 31 -3.32 -2.60 6.77
N ILE A 32 -2.43 -2.40 5.81
CA ILE A 32 -2.65 -2.79 4.42
C ILE A 32 -1.59 -3.84 4.10
N TYR A 33 -2.01 -4.98 3.60
CA TYR A 33 -1.06 -6.06 3.33
C TYR A 33 -1.28 -6.66 1.95
N ASP A 34 -0.23 -7.27 1.42
CA ASP A 34 -0.27 -7.93 0.11
C ASP A 34 -0.98 -9.27 0.24
N SER A 35 -2.24 -9.31 -0.13
CA SER A 35 -3.06 -10.52 -0.05
C SER A 35 -2.69 -11.56 -1.11
N SER A 36 -1.82 -11.23 -2.06
CA SER A 36 -1.30 -12.21 -3.02
C SER A 36 -0.35 -13.21 -2.35
N VAL A 37 0.35 -12.77 -1.29
CA VAL A 37 1.42 -13.56 -0.67
C VAL A 37 1.20 -13.80 0.82
N ILE A 38 0.21 -13.16 1.41
CA ILE A 38 -0.12 -13.31 2.83
C ILE A 38 -1.54 -13.85 2.93
N ALA A 39 -1.68 -15.05 3.46
CA ALA A 39 -2.99 -15.72 3.52
C ALA A 39 -3.89 -15.14 4.61
N LEU A 40 -3.35 -14.97 5.81
CA LEU A 40 -4.11 -14.48 6.95
C LEU A 40 -3.26 -13.51 7.76
N PRO A 41 -3.82 -12.36 8.16
CA PRO A 41 -3.09 -11.44 9.02
C PRO A 41 -2.96 -12.02 10.42
N PRO A 42 -1.90 -11.63 11.16
CA PRO A 42 -1.77 -12.00 12.56
C PRO A 42 -2.81 -11.28 13.39
N ARG A 43 -2.92 -11.68 14.66
CA ARG A 43 -3.80 -11.00 15.60
C ARG A 43 -3.32 -9.57 15.83
N LEU A 44 -4.24 -8.63 15.71
CA LEU A 44 -3.94 -7.20 15.83
C LEU A 44 -4.71 -6.59 16.99
N ARG A 45 -4.36 -5.35 17.36
CA ARG A 45 -5.05 -4.62 18.41
C ARG A 45 -6.48 -4.29 17.99
N ASP A 46 -7.32 -3.98 18.99
CA ASP A 46 -8.73 -3.69 18.77
C ASP A 46 -8.92 -2.52 17.82
N GLY A 47 -9.91 -2.65 16.95
CA GLY A 47 -10.29 -1.56 16.05
C GLY A 47 -9.32 -1.30 14.93
N VAL A 48 -8.25 -2.10 14.78
CA VAL A 48 -7.34 -1.94 13.66
C VAL A 48 -8.05 -2.32 12.37
N ARG A 49 -8.06 -1.41 11.42
CA ARG A 49 -8.62 -1.64 10.10
C ARG A 49 -7.63 -2.45 9.27
N VAL A 50 -8.06 -3.60 8.78
CA VAL A 50 -7.19 -4.50 8.03
C VAL A 50 -7.69 -4.60 6.61
N ILE A 51 -6.82 -4.26 5.65
CA ILE A 51 -7.18 -4.24 4.23
C ILE A 51 -6.19 -5.10 3.45
N GLY A 52 -6.70 -6.16 2.81
CA GLY A 52 -5.91 -6.98 1.92
C GLY A 52 -6.01 -6.44 0.50
N VAL A 53 -4.88 -6.16 -0.11
CA VAL A 53 -4.80 -5.75 -1.51
C VAL A 53 -3.77 -6.63 -2.19
N PRO A 54 -4.10 -7.26 -3.32
CA PRO A 54 -3.17 -8.19 -3.99
C PRO A 54 -2.13 -7.42 -4.81
N PHE A 55 -1.19 -6.76 -4.13
CA PHE A 55 -0.18 -5.90 -4.78
C PHE A 55 0.60 -6.64 -5.85
N THR A 56 1.13 -7.81 -5.51
CA THR A 56 1.96 -8.60 -6.43
C THR A 56 1.15 -9.09 -7.62
N GLN A 57 -0.08 -9.55 -7.39
CA GLN A 57 -0.93 -10.02 -8.49
C GLN A 57 -1.28 -8.88 -9.44
N ILE A 58 -1.65 -7.72 -8.92
CA ILE A 58 -1.97 -6.56 -9.74
C ILE A 58 -0.75 -6.15 -10.57
N ALA A 59 0.42 -6.07 -9.93
CA ALA A 59 1.64 -5.67 -10.63
C ALA A 59 2.02 -6.69 -11.71
N THR A 60 1.86 -7.98 -11.42
CA THR A 60 2.11 -9.05 -12.38
C THR A 60 1.18 -8.93 -13.59
N ASP A 61 -0.10 -8.67 -13.35
CA ASP A 61 -1.10 -8.51 -14.42
C ASP A 61 -0.80 -7.29 -15.28
N LEU A 62 -0.20 -6.25 -14.70
CA LEU A 62 0.26 -5.07 -15.44
C LEU A 62 1.58 -5.30 -16.17
N GLY A 63 2.22 -6.44 -15.94
CA GLY A 63 3.42 -6.84 -16.65
C GLY A 63 4.75 -6.47 -15.98
N ARG A 64 4.73 -5.80 -14.82
CA ARG A 64 5.95 -5.37 -14.13
C ARG A 64 5.79 -5.46 -12.61
N VAL A 65 6.30 -6.52 -12.00
CA VAL A 65 6.20 -6.72 -10.54
C VAL A 65 6.75 -5.53 -9.75
N VAL A 66 7.72 -4.82 -10.30
CA VAL A 66 8.34 -3.68 -9.62
C VAL A 66 7.32 -2.58 -9.28
N VAL A 67 6.21 -2.47 -10.01
CA VAL A 67 5.21 -1.43 -9.72
C VAL A 67 4.32 -1.76 -8.53
N LYS A 68 4.53 -2.90 -7.84
CA LYS A 68 3.74 -3.22 -6.65
C LYS A 68 3.84 -2.14 -5.57
N ASN A 69 4.98 -1.45 -5.49
CA ASN A 69 5.14 -0.34 -4.54
C ASN A 69 4.18 0.81 -4.85
N VAL A 70 3.91 1.05 -6.13
CA VAL A 70 3.00 2.11 -6.56
C VAL A 70 1.55 1.69 -6.35
N VAL A 71 1.23 0.41 -6.55
CA VAL A 71 -0.09 -0.13 -6.18
C VAL A 71 -0.34 0.10 -4.69
N ALA A 72 0.67 -0.21 -3.86
CA ALA A 72 0.58 -0.01 -2.42
C ALA A 72 0.40 1.47 -2.05
N LEU A 73 1.06 2.36 -2.77
CA LEU A 73 0.92 3.80 -2.55
C LEU A 73 -0.51 4.27 -2.86
N GLY A 74 -1.11 3.76 -3.94
CA GLY A 74 -2.50 4.05 -4.26
C GLY A 74 -3.46 3.55 -3.19
N ALA A 75 -3.23 2.34 -2.70
CA ALA A 75 -4.02 1.76 -1.61
C ALA A 75 -3.88 2.58 -0.33
N LEU A 76 -2.67 3.01 0.00
CA LEU A 76 -2.41 3.85 1.16
C LEU A 76 -3.16 5.18 1.07
N GLY A 77 -3.11 5.83 -0.08
CA GLY A 77 -3.80 7.09 -0.30
C GLY A 77 -5.32 6.95 -0.17
N ALA A 78 -5.88 5.85 -0.68
CA ALA A 78 -7.32 5.61 -0.60
C ALA A 78 -7.79 5.18 0.79
N ALA A 79 -6.94 4.46 1.53
CA ALA A 79 -7.29 3.94 2.86
C ALA A 79 -7.13 4.97 3.96
N THR A 80 -6.32 5.99 3.75
CA THR A 80 -6.01 7.00 4.75
C THR A 80 -6.26 8.39 4.17
N SER A 81 -6.26 9.39 5.04
CA SER A 81 -6.38 10.78 4.61
C SER A 81 -5.07 11.54 4.80
N LEU A 82 -3.95 10.81 4.82
CA LEU A 82 -2.64 11.42 5.05
C LEU A 82 -2.25 12.39 3.95
N PHE A 83 -2.54 12.01 2.69
CA PHE A 83 -2.23 12.84 1.52
C PHE A 83 -3.37 12.72 0.50
N PRO A 84 -3.72 13.83 -0.19
CA PRO A 84 -4.63 13.76 -1.32
C PRO A 84 -4.04 12.88 -2.43
N GLU A 85 -4.90 12.17 -3.15
CA GLU A 85 -4.46 11.32 -4.27
C GLU A 85 -3.66 12.11 -5.29
N GLU A 86 -4.09 13.33 -5.59
CA GLU A 86 -3.42 14.17 -6.57
C GLU A 86 -1.99 14.52 -6.15
N THR A 87 -1.77 14.72 -4.86
CA THR A 87 -0.42 14.96 -4.32
C THR A 87 0.49 13.77 -4.58
N LEU A 88 -0.02 12.56 -4.34
CA LEU A 88 0.74 11.33 -4.56
C LEU A 88 1.02 11.11 -6.04
N LEU A 89 0.05 11.34 -6.92
CA LEU A 89 0.24 11.24 -8.36
C LEU A 89 1.28 12.24 -8.86
N THR A 90 1.23 13.46 -8.36
CA THR A 90 2.23 14.48 -8.72
C THR A 90 3.63 14.06 -8.31
N ALA A 91 3.77 13.46 -7.13
CA ALA A 91 5.07 12.96 -6.68
C ALA A 91 5.59 11.83 -7.58
N ILE A 92 4.71 10.94 -8.03
CA ILE A 92 5.08 9.87 -8.97
C ILE A 92 5.57 10.47 -10.28
N ARG A 93 4.84 11.42 -10.84
CA ARG A 93 5.21 12.08 -12.09
C ARG A 93 6.54 12.80 -12.00
N GLN A 94 6.79 13.49 -10.88
CA GLN A 94 8.05 14.16 -10.64
C GLN A 94 9.21 13.18 -10.51
N ALA A 95 8.99 12.08 -9.79
CA ALA A 95 10.02 11.05 -9.63
C ALA A 95 10.40 10.40 -10.96
N LEU A 96 9.48 10.35 -11.91
CA LEU A 96 9.67 9.71 -13.21
C LEU A 96 9.90 10.70 -14.36
N GLN A 97 10.13 11.97 -14.07
CA GLN A 97 10.24 12.99 -15.13
C GLN A 97 11.36 12.72 -16.12
N SER A 98 12.43 12.03 -15.71
CA SER A 98 13.51 11.62 -16.60
C SER A 98 13.25 10.28 -17.30
N LYS A 99 12.11 9.63 -16.99
CA LYS A 99 11.72 8.33 -17.53
C LYS A 99 10.21 8.38 -17.86
N CYS A 100 9.83 9.35 -18.66
CA CYS A 100 8.41 9.63 -18.94
C CYS A 100 7.66 8.42 -19.50
N ALA A 101 8.33 7.52 -20.21
CA ALA A 101 7.70 6.32 -20.75
C ALA A 101 7.13 5.40 -19.67
N LEU A 102 7.60 5.53 -18.42
CA LEU A 102 7.14 4.71 -17.30
C LEU A 102 5.94 5.33 -16.58
N ILE A 103 5.60 6.58 -16.86
CA ILE A 103 4.52 7.27 -16.16
C ILE A 103 3.16 6.60 -16.36
N PRO A 104 2.73 6.25 -17.59
CA PRO A 104 1.41 5.65 -17.77
C PRO A 104 1.22 4.35 -16.97
N LEU A 105 2.22 3.47 -16.95
CA LEU A 105 2.14 2.22 -16.20
C LEU A 105 2.03 2.49 -14.70
N ASN A 106 2.81 3.43 -14.19
CA ASN A 106 2.79 3.77 -12.78
C ASN A 106 1.48 4.45 -12.37
N GLU A 107 0.92 5.28 -13.22
CA GLU A 107 -0.40 5.87 -12.96
C GLU A 107 -1.49 4.80 -12.95
N GLU A 108 -1.40 3.82 -13.83
CA GLU A 108 -2.34 2.70 -13.85
C GLU A 108 -2.21 1.85 -12.59
N ALA A 109 -0.99 1.56 -12.17
CA ALA A 109 -0.74 0.82 -10.93
C ALA A 109 -1.32 1.55 -9.71
N PHE A 110 -1.12 2.85 -9.64
CA PHE A 110 -1.70 3.68 -8.58
C PHE A 110 -3.23 3.60 -8.58
N ALA A 111 -3.84 3.73 -9.75
CA ALA A 111 -5.30 3.68 -9.88
C ALA A 111 -5.86 2.33 -9.43
N TRP A 112 -5.18 1.22 -9.73
CA TRP A 112 -5.61 -0.10 -9.27
C TRP A 112 -5.52 -0.24 -7.76
N GLY A 113 -4.49 0.35 -7.15
CA GLY A 113 -4.36 0.38 -5.70
C GLY A 113 -5.53 1.12 -5.05
N VAL A 114 -5.90 2.27 -5.60
CA VAL A 114 -7.04 3.06 -5.13
C VAL A 114 -8.35 2.26 -5.26
N LYS A 115 -8.59 1.66 -6.41
CA LYS A 115 -9.80 0.88 -6.66
C LYS A 115 -9.93 -0.30 -5.71
N SER A 116 -8.83 -0.97 -5.42
CA SER A 116 -8.83 -2.15 -4.55
C SER A 116 -9.29 -1.82 -3.14
N VAL A 117 -9.00 -0.62 -2.67
CA VAL A 117 -9.43 -0.16 -1.34
C VAL A 117 -10.86 0.34 -1.37
N LYS A 118 -11.26 1.04 -2.42
CA LYS A 118 -12.59 1.61 -2.52
C LYS A 118 -13.66 0.57 -2.87
N GLY A 119 -13.28 -0.67 -3.09
CA GLY A 119 -14.23 -1.77 -3.32
C GLY A 119 -14.84 -1.77 -4.70
N LEU A 120 -14.11 -1.29 -5.66
CA LEU A 120 -14.60 -1.19 -7.03
C LEU A 120 -14.18 -2.36 -7.91
#